data_9d01a4d83c5b64c097fb5c6c94407094
#
_entry.id   9d01a4d83c5b64c097fb5c6c94407094
#
_cell.length_a   1.000
_cell.length_b   1.000
_cell.length_c   1.000
_cell.angle_alpha   90.00
_cell.angle_beta   90.00
_cell.angle_gamma   90.00
#
_symmetry.space_group_name_H-M   'P 1'
#
loop_
_entity.id
_entity.type
_entity.pdbx_description
1 polymer ?
#
loop_
_entity_poly.entity_id
_entity_poly.type
_entity_poly.pdbx_seq_one_letter_code
_entity_poly.pdbx_strand_id
1 'polypeptide(L)'
;MIIKKGMVIKVISGAHKGLEGKVLFVSPKKQRVIVEGVNFIKKSTKPSQENPNGGIVEKEASIHVSNVMVLQNGEVSRIGYKILEDGSKVRIFKKTNEETQIQ
;
A
#
# COMPACT_ATOMS: atom_id res chain seq x y z
N MET A 1 -8.93 5.52 5.29
CA MET A 1 -7.73 5.81 4.49
C MET A 1 -8.06 5.73 3.00
N ILE A 2 -7.49 6.61 2.22
CA ILE A 2 -7.80 6.71 0.78
C ILE A 2 -7.20 5.57 -0.04
N ILE A 3 -6.03 5.04 0.35
CA ILE A 3 -5.42 3.87 -0.28
C ILE A 3 -6.04 2.61 0.29
N LYS A 4 -6.35 1.66 -0.58
CA LYS A 4 -7.05 0.43 -0.23
C LYS A 4 -6.22 -0.80 -0.54
N LYS A 5 -6.45 -1.87 0.23
CA LYS A 5 -5.84 -3.19 -0.03
C LYS A 5 -6.13 -3.63 -1.46
N GLY A 6 -5.11 -4.13 -2.13
CA GLY A 6 -5.19 -4.57 -3.52
C GLY A 6 -4.78 -3.55 -4.55
N MET A 7 -4.69 -2.27 -4.18
CA MET A 7 -4.18 -1.24 -5.09
C MET A 7 -2.70 -1.47 -5.35
N VAL A 8 -2.26 -1.18 -6.57
CA VAL A 8 -0.84 -1.15 -6.92
C VAL A 8 -0.32 0.24 -6.66
N ILE A 9 0.81 0.32 -5.95
CA ILE A 9 1.43 1.59 -5.60
C ILE A 9 2.90 1.62 -6.04
N LYS A 10 3.44 2.82 -6.10
CA LYS A 10 4.88 3.05 -6.31
C LYS A 10 5.42 3.87 -5.15
N VAL A 11 6.56 3.47 -4.62
CA VAL A 11 7.24 4.22 -3.56
C VAL A 11 7.92 5.42 -4.18
N ILE A 12 7.59 6.62 -3.71
CA ILE A 12 8.07 7.88 -4.30
C ILE A 12 9.16 8.56 -3.49
N SER A 13 9.37 8.12 -2.24
CA SER A 13 10.42 8.68 -1.39
C SER A 13 10.90 7.65 -0.37
N GLY A 14 12.07 7.89 0.20
CA GLY A 14 12.69 7.02 1.19
C GLY A 14 13.64 6.02 0.58
N ALA A 15 14.09 5.05 1.38
CA ALA A 15 15.09 4.06 0.99
C ALA A 15 14.63 3.13 -0.13
N HIS A 16 13.32 2.96 -0.31
CA HIS A 16 12.75 2.05 -1.31
C HIS A 16 12.16 2.78 -2.52
N LYS A 17 12.53 4.03 -2.73
CA LYS A 17 12.06 4.84 -3.85
C LYS A 17 12.21 4.10 -5.18
N GLY A 18 11.14 4.09 -5.97
CA GLY A 18 11.10 3.46 -7.29
C GLY A 18 10.53 2.06 -7.31
N LEU A 19 10.39 1.40 -6.17
CA LEU A 19 9.79 0.06 -6.11
C LEU A 19 8.27 0.15 -6.24
N GLU A 20 7.70 -0.86 -6.87
CA GLU A 20 6.26 -0.97 -7.09
C GLU A 20 5.75 -2.26 -6.47
N GLY A 21 4.52 -2.27 -6.05
CA GLY A 21 3.91 -3.47 -5.51
C GLY A 21 2.46 -3.28 -5.15
N LYS A 22 1.84 -4.40 -4.79
CA LYS A 22 0.44 -4.45 -4.42
C LYS A 22 0.29 -4.27 -2.91
N VAL A 23 -0.67 -3.47 -2.48
CA VAL A 23 -0.95 -3.24 -1.07
C VAL A 23 -1.57 -4.51 -0.47
N LEU A 24 -0.90 -5.06 0.53
CA LEU A 24 -1.35 -6.27 1.24
C LEU A 24 -2.17 -5.94 2.48
N PHE A 25 -1.88 -4.82 3.14
CA PHE A 25 -2.52 -4.44 4.38
C PHE A 25 -2.51 -2.92 4.54
N VAL A 26 -3.56 -2.38 5.12
CA VAL A 26 -3.72 -0.94 5.37
C VAL A 26 -4.03 -0.73 6.84
N SER A 27 -3.29 0.20 7.48
CA SER A 27 -3.54 0.62 8.85
C SER A 27 -3.95 2.11 8.86
N PRO A 28 -5.25 2.40 8.88
CA PRO A 28 -5.73 3.79 8.83
C PRO A 28 -5.29 4.62 10.04
N LYS A 29 -5.25 4.04 11.21
CA LYS A 29 -4.85 4.74 12.43
C LYS A 29 -3.40 5.21 12.38
N LYS A 30 -2.51 4.38 11.84
CA LYS A 30 -1.08 4.66 11.76
C LYS A 30 -0.70 5.36 10.46
N GLN A 31 -1.63 5.46 9.50
CA GLN A 31 -1.38 5.98 8.16
C GLN A 31 -0.24 5.23 7.47
N ARG A 32 -0.24 3.90 7.58
CA ARG A 32 0.80 3.04 7.02
C ARG A 32 0.20 1.91 6.21
N VAL A 33 0.96 1.43 5.25
CA VAL A 33 0.57 0.31 4.38
C VAL A 33 1.70 -0.71 4.30
N ILE A 34 1.36 -1.96 4.09
CA ILE A 34 2.31 -3.04 3.80
C ILE A 34 2.17 -3.37 2.32
N VAL A 35 3.30 -3.35 1.61
CA VAL A 35 3.34 -3.54 0.17
C VAL A 35 4.13 -4.79 -0.15
N GLU A 36 3.57 -5.64 -1.01
CA GLU A 36 4.21 -6.89 -1.43
C GLU A 36 5.58 -6.62 -2.06
N GLY A 37 6.60 -7.32 -1.56
CA GLY A 37 7.95 -7.23 -2.08
C GLY A 37 8.72 -5.97 -1.72
N VAL A 38 8.17 -5.11 -0.87
CA VAL A 38 8.79 -3.83 -0.53
C VAL A 38 9.05 -3.74 0.97
N ASN A 39 10.21 -3.19 1.32
CA ASN A 39 10.59 -2.91 2.72
C ASN A 39 10.66 -4.17 3.59
N PHE A 40 11.40 -5.18 3.11
CA PHE A 40 11.63 -6.37 3.92
C PHE A 40 12.47 -6.06 5.15
N ILE A 41 12.05 -6.60 6.28
CA ILE A 41 12.83 -6.60 7.52
C ILE A 41 13.04 -8.03 7.98
N LYS A 42 14.17 -8.26 8.64
CA LYS A 42 14.45 -9.53 9.30
C LYS A 42 13.93 -9.46 10.74
N LYS A 43 13.10 -10.41 11.11
CA LYS A 43 12.50 -10.45 12.43
C LYS A 43 12.75 -11.80 13.07
N SER A 44 13.30 -11.79 14.30
CA SER A 44 13.44 -13.01 15.08
C SER A 44 12.07 -13.51 15.50
N THR A 45 11.86 -14.82 15.34
CA THR A 45 10.65 -15.47 15.78
C THR A 45 10.94 -16.40 16.95
N LYS A 46 10.01 -16.47 17.90
CA LYS A 46 10.09 -17.44 18.99
C LYS A 46 9.65 -18.81 18.50
N PRO A 47 10.16 -19.91 19.07
CA PRO A 47 9.67 -21.24 18.76
C PRO A 47 8.16 -21.34 18.97
N SER A 48 7.48 -21.98 18.04
CA SER A 48 6.03 -22.20 18.09
C SER A 48 5.71 -23.51 17.37
N GLN A 49 4.44 -23.90 17.35
CA GLN A 49 4.02 -25.09 16.60
C GLN A 49 4.26 -24.93 15.10
N GLU A 50 4.11 -23.73 14.56
CA GLU A 50 4.34 -23.43 13.16
C GLU A 50 5.83 -23.29 12.84
N ASN A 51 6.62 -22.87 13.81
CA ASN A 51 8.06 -22.66 13.67
C ASN A 51 8.80 -23.15 14.92
N PRO A 52 8.88 -24.48 15.13
CA PRO A 52 9.36 -25.05 16.38
C PRO A 52 10.80 -24.66 16.77
N ASN A 53 11.62 -24.41 15.79
CA ASN A 53 13.03 -24.04 16.01
C ASN A 53 13.24 -22.54 16.18
N GLY A 54 12.17 -21.74 16.03
CA GLY A 54 12.31 -20.30 15.95
C GLY A 54 13.10 -19.89 14.71
N GLY A 55 13.70 -18.73 14.76
CA GLY A 55 14.60 -18.29 13.69
C GLY A 55 14.37 -16.85 13.26
N ILE A 56 14.95 -16.51 12.10
CA ILE A 56 14.82 -15.20 11.47
C ILE A 56 13.96 -15.34 10.23
N VAL A 57 12.85 -14.58 10.18
CA VAL A 57 11.97 -14.51 9.00
C VAL A 57 12.04 -13.13 8.39
N GLU A 58 11.99 -13.10 7.06
CA GLU A 58 11.85 -11.84 6.34
C GLU A 58 10.36 -11.55 6.15
N LYS A 59 9.95 -10.35 6.55
CA LYS A 59 8.58 -9.88 6.38
C LYS A 59 8.61 -8.45 5.86
N GLU A 60 7.59 -8.10 5.09
CA GLU A 60 7.40 -6.73 4.65
C GLU A 60 7.01 -5.86 5.85
N ALA A 61 7.77 -4.81 6.11
CA ALA A 61 7.42 -3.81 7.09
C ALA A 61 6.51 -2.76 6.46
N SER A 62 5.76 -2.05 7.29
CA SER A 62 4.86 -1.00 6.81
C SER A 62 5.63 0.23 6.33
N ILE A 63 5.01 0.95 5.40
CA ILE A 63 5.52 2.21 4.85
C ILE A 63 4.46 3.28 5.11
N HIS A 64 4.90 4.49 5.47
CA HIS A 64 3.97 5.61 5.65
C HIS A 64 3.30 5.96 4.32
N VAL A 65 2.01 6.23 4.35
CA VAL A 65 1.22 6.48 3.14
C VAL A 65 1.70 7.69 2.33
N SER A 66 2.34 8.67 2.99
CA SER A 66 2.91 9.83 2.30
C SER A 66 4.07 9.48 1.37
N ASN A 67 4.68 8.31 1.53
CA ASN A 67 5.80 7.85 0.73
C ASN A 67 5.39 7.04 -0.49
N VAL A 68 4.11 6.88 -0.74
CA VAL A 68 3.59 6.08 -1.85
C VAL A 68 2.55 6.85 -2.65
N MET A 69 2.42 6.50 -3.92
CA MET A 69 1.34 6.95 -4.78
C MET A 69 0.73 5.76 -5.51
N VAL A 70 -0.53 5.87 -5.87
CA VAL A 70 -1.21 4.81 -6.62
C VAL A 70 -0.70 4.80 -8.06
N LEU A 71 -0.41 3.61 -8.55
CA LEU A 71 0.00 3.35 -9.92
C LEU A 71 -1.18 2.75 -10.68
N GLN A 72 -1.55 3.36 -11.79
CA GLN A 72 -2.62 2.90 -12.67
C GLN A 72 -2.25 3.22 -14.11
N ASN A 73 -2.36 2.22 -14.99
CA ASN A 73 -2.05 2.37 -16.42
C ASN A 73 -0.66 2.97 -16.71
N GLY A 74 0.33 2.58 -15.88
CA GLY A 74 1.70 3.06 -16.02
C GLY A 74 1.97 4.44 -15.47
N GLU A 75 0.98 5.10 -14.89
CA GLU A 75 1.11 6.43 -14.31
C GLU A 75 0.87 6.42 -12.81
N VAL A 76 1.56 7.30 -12.09
CA VAL A 76 1.39 7.47 -10.65
C VAL A 76 0.65 8.77 -10.35
N SER A 77 -0.23 8.77 -9.36
CA SER A 77 -0.94 9.95 -8.93
C SER A 77 -1.47 9.78 -7.52
N ARG A 78 -1.77 10.91 -6.90
CA ARG A 78 -2.54 10.91 -5.66
C ARG A 78 -3.98 10.55 -5.96
N ILE A 79 -4.68 10.05 -4.94
CA ILE A 79 -6.08 9.69 -5.03
C ILE A 79 -6.91 10.79 -4.38
N GLY A 80 -8.03 11.13 -5.01
CA GLY A 80 -9.04 12.00 -4.45
C GLY A 80 -10.40 11.32 -4.44
N TYR A 81 -11.42 12.04 -4.04
CA TYR A 81 -12.79 11.56 -4.08
C TYR A 81 -13.61 12.41 -5.03
N LYS A 82 -14.56 11.77 -5.70
CA LYS A 82 -15.57 12.42 -6.52
C LYS A 82 -16.95 12.03 -5.97
N ILE A 83 -17.83 13.02 -5.82
CA ILE A 83 -19.21 12.78 -5.40
C ILE A 83 -20.07 12.62 -6.64
N LEU A 84 -20.77 11.50 -6.74
CA LEU A 84 -21.66 11.20 -7.85
C LEU A 84 -23.04 11.84 -7.64
N GLU A 85 -23.86 11.83 -8.68
CA GLU A 85 -25.21 12.44 -8.64
C GLU A 85 -26.11 11.84 -7.57
N ASP A 86 -25.93 10.55 -7.27
CA ASP A 86 -26.67 9.84 -6.24
C ASP A 86 -26.17 10.11 -4.81
N GLY A 87 -25.15 10.95 -4.66
CA GLY A 87 -24.54 11.28 -3.39
C GLY A 87 -23.44 10.34 -2.93
N SER A 88 -23.14 9.27 -3.68
CA SER A 88 -22.07 8.35 -3.33
C SER A 88 -20.69 8.93 -3.65
N LYS A 89 -19.68 8.46 -2.93
CA LYS A 89 -18.29 8.83 -3.14
C LYS A 89 -17.54 7.73 -3.85
N VAL A 90 -16.75 8.09 -4.86
CA VAL A 90 -15.82 7.16 -5.51
C VAL A 90 -14.41 7.73 -5.46
N ARG A 91 -13.43 6.85 -5.42
CA ARG A 91 -12.03 7.24 -5.51
C ARG A 91 -11.67 7.53 -6.94
N ILE A 92 -10.96 8.61 -7.17
CA ILE A 92 -10.46 8.98 -8.49
C ILE A 92 -8.95 9.14 -8.48
N PHE A 93 -8.35 8.88 -9.63
CA PHE A 93 -6.95 9.11 -9.93
C PHE A 93 -6.81 10.58 -10.32
N LYS A 94 -6.26 11.40 -9.43
CA LYS A 94 -6.29 12.87 -9.60
C LYS A 94 -5.67 13.36 -10.91
N LYS A 95 -4.66 12.66 -11.41
CA LYS A 95 -3.97 13.04 -12.64
C LYS A 95 -4.88 12.98 -13.87
N THR A 96 -5.81 12.04 -13.92
CA THR A 96 -6.69 11.81 -15.08
C THR A 96 -8.16 12.02 -14.78
N ASN A 97 -8.55 12.19 -13.52
CA ASN A 97 -9.93 12.24 -13.04
C ASN A 97 -10.72 10.94 -13.30
N GLU A 98 -10.05 9.87 -13.66
CA GLU A 98 -10.69 8.56 -13.84
C GLU A 98 -10.90 7.88 -12.50
N GLU A 99 -11.93 7.06 -12.40
CA GLU A 99 -12.15 6.23 -11.23
C GLU A 99 -11.01 5.23 -11.07
N THR A 100 -10.63 4.94 -9.82
CA THR A 100 -9.63 3.92 -9.56
C THR A 100 -10.21 2.54 -9.83
N GLN A 101 -9.35 1.61 -10.23
CA GLN A 101 -9.78 0.23 -10.50
C GLN A 101 -10.30 -0.46 -9.25
N ILE A 102 -9.78 -0.10 -8.09
CA ILE A 102 -10.22 -0.63 -6.79
C ILE A 102 -10.86 0.50 -6.00
N GLN A 103 -12.08 0.31 -5.61
CA GLN A 103 -12.87 1.22 -4.79
C GLN A 103 -12.93 0.68 -3.33
#